data_33d1a2778a6a4dbfd096f84575e7d068
#
_entry.id   33d1a2778a6a4dbfd096f84575e7d068
#
_cell.length_a   1.000
_cell.length_b   1.000
_cell.length_c   1.000
_cell.angle_alpha   90.00
_cell.angle_beta   90.00
_cell.angle_gamma   90.00
#
_symmetry.space_group_name_H-M   'P 1'
#
loop_
_entity.id
_entity.type
_entity.pdbx_description
1 polymer ?
#
loop_
_entity_poly.entity_id
_entity_poly.type
_entity_poly.pdbx_seq_one_letter_code
_entity_poly.pdbx_strand_id
1 'polypeptide(L)'
;MIQRFSQLVEPLVEKNLFRQRAMTARSLPDFEELRPCLPIPVLPHNPDWETVYWKAWELLWHNHSQLLSQESQYLLETDVSYIDRTVSMGQSAFLTIPSGYIPGPFKFVELLDRFYAAQEDSGFICRDVISQAGELCPQPFDPNSTGPNLLAWSEWRAFRLTGDKQRVAAVFPALMAYHRWCRNNRTWRNGLYWTTAYAGGLVNQPRVPGGRYHHRHWAWIDACAQAVLNCTMLERMALLLEEPEMATEVATERDQLSRIINETMWNNELGFYQDIGPDGTFSSLRSIAAYWTLLEATLIPKDRLSPFIQHLRDTWSFRTEFVLPTLSADSEAYNARTGNGWRGAVWSHLTYMVQRGLNVADHFSLAHKLALNHVDMVSRVHASTGK
;
A
#
# COMPACT_ATOMS: atom_id res chain seq x y z
N MET A 1 -34.28 14.13 -7.54
CA MET A 1 -34.12 14.44 -6.09
C MET A 1 -32.64 14.35 -5.80
N ILE A 2 -31.93 15.47 -5.84
CA ILE A 2 -30.49 15.52 -5.50
C ILE A 2 -30.44 15.33 -3.98
N GLN A 3 -29.99 14.13 -3.54
CA GLN A 3 -29.62 13.95 -2.15
C GLN A 3 -28.48 14.93 -1.88
N ARG A 4 -28.77 16.00 -1.16
CA ARG A 4 -27.72 16.76 -0.48
C ARG A 4 -27.09 15.78 0.48
N PHE A 5 -25.87 15.33 0.17
CA PHE A 5 -25.03 14.71 1.17
C PHE A 5 -24.87 15.78 2.25
N SER A 6 -25.53 15.55 3.38
CA SER A 6 -25.24 16.32 4.56
C SER A 6 -23.73 16.15 4.76
N GLN A 7 -23.01 17.26 4.88
CA GLN A 7 -21.63 17.25 5.35
C GLN A 7 -21.71 16.78 6.81
N LEU A 8 -21.74 15.46 6.99
CA LEU A 8 -21.61 14.85 8.29
C LEU A 8 -20.16 15.10 8.68
N VAL A 9 -19.96 16.00 9.60
CA VAL A 9 -18.66 16.19 10.26
C VAL A 9 -18.40 14.91 11.04
N GLU A 10 -17.28 14.23 10.73
CA GLU A 10 -16.85 13.06 11.49
C GLU A 10 -16.21 13.56 12.80
N PRO A 11 -16.76 13.22 13.99
CA PRO A 11 -16.32 13.81 15.24
C PRO A 11 -14.83 13.60 15.57
N LEU A 12 -14.23 12.52 15.05
CA LEU A 12 -12.81 12.25 15.28
C LEU A 12 -11.89 13.23 14.54
N VAL A 13 -12.38 13.90 13.50
CA VAL A 13 -11.59 14.91 12.78
C VAL A 13 -11.26 16.12 13.65
N GLU A 14 -12.10 16.46 14.62
CA GLU A 14 -11.83 17.52 15.59
C GLU A 14 -10.62 17.17 16.50
N LYS A 15 -10.38 15.87 16.72
CA LYS A 15 -9.23 15.36 17.48
C LYS A 15 -7.95 15.24 16.63
N ASN A 16 -8.01 15.50 15.33
CA ASN A 16 -6.85 15.45 14.43
C ASN A 16 -5.98 16.70 14.59
N LEU A 17 -4.94 16.58 15.39
CA LEU A 17 -4.02 17.69 15.70
C LEU A 17 -3.15 18.12 14.50
N PHE A 18 -3.03 17.29 13.46
CA PHE A 18 -2.21 17.63 12.28
C PHE A 18 -2.83 18.75 11.43
N ARG A 19 -4.15 18.88 11.41
CA ARG A 19 -4.85 19.95 10.68
C ARG A 19 -4.48 21.37 11.15
N GLN A 20 -4.01 21.47 12.37
CA GLN A 20 -3.64 22.77 13.00
C GLN A 20 -2.14 23.03 12.97
N ARG A 21 -1.34 22.06 12.53
CA ARG A 21 0.12 22.19 12.48
C ARG A 21 0.56 22.91 11.22
N ALA A 22 1.35 23.97 11.38
CA ALA A 22 2.13 24.52 10.28
C ALA A 22 3.16 23.46 9.86
N MET A 23 3.15 23.09 8.59
CA MET A 23 4.18 22.21 8.01
C MET A 23 5.45 23.04 7.88
N THR A 24 6.42 22.83 8.74
CA THR A 24 7.73 23.49 8.68
C THR A 24 8.67 22.70 7.78
N ALA A 25 9.26 23.38 6.81
CA ALA A 25 10.38 22.85 6.06
C ALA A 25 11.53 22.53 7.02
N ARG A 26 12.12 21.33 6.85
CA ARG A 26 13.33 20.95 7.59
C ARG A 26 14.48 20.83 6.60
N SER A 27 15.61 21.43 6.92
CA SER A 27 16.87 21.10 6.27
C SER A 27 17.29 19.71 6.77
N LEU A 28 17.55 18.82 5.85
CA LEU A 28 18.09 17.49 6.13
C LEU A 28 19.58 17.50 5.79
N PRO A 29 20.40 16.69 6.50
CA PRO A 29 21.81 16.53 6.15
C PRO A 29 21.97 15.87 4.79
N ASP A 30 23.13 16.01 4.20
CA ASP A 30 23.49 15.27 3.00
C ASP A 30 23.57 13.77 3.27
N PHE A 31 23.41 12.97 2.22
CA PHE A 31 23.42 11.51 2.36
C PHE A 31 24.72 10.97 2.98
N GLU A 32 25.86 11.58 2.64
CA GLU A 32 27.17 11.18 3.20
C GLU A 32 27.28 11.43 4.71
N GLU A 33 26.57 12.43 5.23
CA GLU A 33 26.47 12.68 6.67
C GLU A 33 25.53 11.66 7.37
N LEU A 34 24.50 11.21 6.68
CA LEU A 34 23.58 10.19 7.19
C LEU A 34 24.15 8.78 7.14
N ARG A 35 24.90 8.45 6.11
CA ARG A 35 25.38 7.11 5.79
C ARG A 35 26.03 6.36 6.98
N PRO A 36 26.85 6.99 7.83
CA PRO A 36 27.43 6.33 9.01
C PRO A 36 26.40 5.88 10.06
N CYS A 37 25.19 6.46 10.03
CA CYS A 37 24.10 6.13 10.95
C CYS A 37 23.22 4.99 10.45
N LEU A 38 23.38 4.57 9.18
CA LEU A 38 22.56 3.53 8.57
C LEU A 38 23.09 2.12 8.91
N PRO A 39 22.22 1.10 8.92
CA PRO A 39 22.64 -0.27 9.12
C PRO A 39 23.68 -0.69 8.07
N ILE A 40 24.78 -1.29 8.50
CA ILE A 40 25.83 -1.78 7.61
C ILE A 40 25.43 -3.17 7.11
N PRO A 41 25.36 -3.41 5.78
CA PRO A 41 25.05 -4.73 5.25
C PRO A 41 26.24 -5.67 5.45
N VAL A 42 25.97 -6.94 5.79
CA VAL A 42 26.98 -7.99 5.90
C VAL A 42 26.72 -8.99 4.78
N LEU A 43 27.34 -8.76 3.61
CA LEU A 43 27.11 -9.49 2.37
C LEU A 43 28.45 -9.99 1.76
N PRO A 44 29.22 -10.86 2.48
CA PRO A 44 30.60 -11.19 2.10
C PRO A 44 30.72 -11.89 0.76
N HIS A 45 29.66 -12.50 0.24
CA HIS A 45 29.66 -13.25 -1.01
C HIS A 45 28.96 -12.53 -2.17
N ASN A 46 28.41 -11.34 -1.93
CA ASN A 46 27.59 -10.60 -2.91
C ASN A 46 27.91 -9.10 -2.87
N PRO A 47 29.10 -8.67 -3.33
CA PRO A 47 29.48 -7.24 -3.29
C PRO A 47 28.57 -6.35 -4.14
N ASP A 48 28.02 -6.90 -5.23
CA ASP A 48 27.07 -6.15 -6.08
C ASP A 48 25.77 -5.82 -5.34
N TRP A 49 25.35 -6.70 -4.41
CA TRP A 49 24.17 -6.44 -3.58
C TRP A 49 24.43 -5.32 -2.57
N GLU A 50 25.66 -5.21 -2.07
CA GLU A 50 26.06 -4.10 -1.21
C GLU A 50 26.01 -2.77 -1.95
N THR A 51 26.44 -2.74 -3.22
CA THR A 51 26.34 -1.56 -4.07
C THR A 51 24.89 -1.12 -4.23
N VAL A 52 23.99 -2.05 -4.55
CA VAL A 52 22.56 -1.77 -4.69
C VAL A 52 21.92 -1.33 -3.38
N TYR A 53 22.34 -1.93 -2.25
CA TYR A 53 21.86 -1.53 -0.92
C TYR A 53 22.16 -0.05 -0.63
N TRP A 54 23.40 0.39 -0.84
CA TRP A 54 23.76 1.78 -0.63
C TRP A 54 23.10 2.73 -1.62
N LYS A 55 22.97 2.31 -2.87
CA LYS A 55 22.24 3.09 -3.88
C LYS A 55 20.75 3.25 -3.53
N ALA A 56 20.12 2.20 -3.01
CA ALA A 56 18.73 2.27 -2.58
C ALA A 56 18.53 3.26 -1.41
N TRP A 57 19.46 3.30 -0.44
CA TRP A 57 19.43 4.28 0.64
C TRP A 57 19.65 5.71 0.15
N GLU A 58 20.62 5.91 -0.74
CA GLU A 58 20.88 7.21 -1.36
C GLU A 58 19.63 7.76 -2.07
N LEU A 59 18.98 6.92 -2.91
CA LEU A 59 17.76 7.30 -3.61
C LEU A 59 16.60 7.57 -2.65
N LEU A 60 16.43 6.72 -1.64
CA LEU A 60 15.40 6.93 -0.62
C LEU A 60 15.60 8.26 0.11
N TRP A 61 16.83 8.54 0.53
CA TRP A 61 17.17 9.78 1.23
C TRP A 61 16.98 11.00 0.34
N HIS A 62 17.45 10.96 -0.88
CA HIS A 62 17.30 12.04 -1.84
C HIS A 62 15.81 12.36 -2.09
N ASN A 63 15.00 11.35 -2.34
CA ASN A 63 13.57 11.52 -2.52
C ASN A 63 12.89 12.08 -1.26
N HIS A 64 13.30 11.62 -0.08
CA HIS A 64 12.76 12.11 1.19
C HIS A 64 13.14 13.57 1.44
N SER A 65 14.40 13.95 1.21
CA SER A 65 14.85 15.33 1.40
C SER A 65 14.13 16.30 0.46
N GLN A 66 13.90 15.90 -0.78
CA GLN A 66 13.09 16.67 -1.74
C GLN A 66 11.63 16.84 -1.27
N LEU A 67 11.03 15.78 -0.70
CA LEU A 67 9.66 15.86 -0.17
C LEU A 67 9.53 16.78 1.03
N LEU A 68 10.54 16.92 1.86
CA LEU A 68 10.53 17.76 3.05
C LEU A 68 11.01 19.20 2.77
N SER A 69 11.83 19.43 1.75
CA SER A 69 12.22 20.76 1.34
C SER A 69 11.09 21.44 0.58
N GLN A 70 10.69 22.63 0.97
CA GLN A 70 9.69 23.41 0.23
C GLN A 70 10.19 23.90 -1.14
N GLU A 71 11.48 23.74 -1.42
CA GLU A 71 12.15 24.17 -2.66
C GLU A 71 12.08 23.15 -3.78
N SER A 72 11.52 21.97 -3.57
CA SER A 72 11.55 20.91 -4.57
C SER A 72 10.65 21.23 -5.78
N GLN A 73 11.26 21.82 -6.79
CA GLN A 73 10.72 21.92 -8.14
C GLN A 73 10.82 20.57 -8.92
N TYR A 74 11.51 19.57 -8.36
CA TYR A 74 11.87 18.31 -9.03
C TYR A 74 11.63 17.12 -8.11
N LEU A 75 10.39 16.69 -8.01
CA LEU A 75 10.04 15.38 -7.47
C LEU A 75 9.83 14.43 -8.64
N LEU A 76 10.80 13.51 -8.79
CA LEU A 76 10.76 12.36 -9.70
C LEU A 76 11.05 12.65 -11.18
N GLU A 77 12.29 12.82 -11.53
CA GLU A 77 12.83 12.31 -12.81
C GLU A 77 13.01 10.77 -12.75
N THR A 78 11.97 10.06 -12.41
CA THR A 78 11.86 8.66 -12.79
C THR A 78 10.70 8.57 -13.76
N ASP A 79 10.84 7.76 -14.82
CA ASP A 79 9.89 7.55 -15.92
C ASP A 79 8.43 7.17 -15.52
N VAL A 80 8.06 7.39 -14.29
CA VAL A 80 6.73 7.26 -13.72
C VAL A 80 6.23 8.60 -13.18
N SER A 81 6.84 9.69 -13.65
CA SER A 81 6.44 11.06 -13.32
C SER A 81 5.05 11.35 -13.89
N TYR A 82 4.05 11.00 -13.14
CA TYR A 82 2.76 11.61 -13.29
C TYR A 82 2.69 12.78 -12.32
N ILE A 83 2.88 13.97 -12.88
CA ILE A 83 2.60 15.25 -12.23
C ILE A 83 3.68 15.66 -11.21
N ASP A 84 4.51 16.58 -11.62
CA ASP A 84 5.36 17.41 -10.78
C ASP A 84 4.65 17.78 -9.48
N ARG A 85 5.22 17.44 -8.34
CA ARG A 85 4.85 17.89 -6.99
C ARG A 85 3.79 17.10 -6.23
N THR A 86 3.29 15.96 -6.68
CA THR A 86 2.33 15.15 -5.94
C THR A 86 2.98 14.08 -5.07
N VAL A 87 2.55 14.01 -3.81
CA VAL A 87 2.91 12.95 -2.88
C VAL A 87 1.77 11.95 -2.83
N SER A 88 2.00 10.72 -3.29
CA SER A 88 0.98 9.68 -3.31
C SER A 88 0.94 8.89 -2.01
N MET A 89 -0.27 8.66 -1.48
CA MET A 89 -0.52 7.92 -0.23
C MET A 89 0.12 6.52 -0.26
N GLY A 90 -0.12 5.75 -1.32
CA GLY A 90 0.40 4.39 -1.43
C GLY A 90 1.92 4.33 -1.45
N GLN A 91 2.56 5.21 -2.22
CA GLN A 91 4.02 5.30 -2.29
C GLN A 91 4.60 5.75 -0.95
N SER A 92 4.04 6.79 -0.33
CA SER A 92 4.49 7.28 0.97
C SER A 92 4.40 6.20 2.05
N ALA A 93 3.33 5.40 2.06
CA ALA A 93 3.19 4.29 2.99
C ALA A 93 4.33 3.26 2.88
N PHE A 94 4.78 2.93 1.66
CA PHE A 94 5.92 2.03 1.46
C PHE A 94 7.26 2.70 1.79
N LEU A 95 7.44 3.98 1.47
CA LEU A 95 8.68 4.72 1.78
C LEU A 95 8.96 4.83 3.29
N THR A 96 7.92 4.78 4.13
CA THR A 96 8.10 4.80 5.58
C THR A 96 8.65 3.50 6.15
N ILE A 97 8.54 2.37 5.45
CA ILE A 97 8.88 1.04 5.96
C ILE A 97 10.37 0.89 6.29
N PRO A 98 11.33 1.24 5.40
CA PRO A 98 12.76 1.13 5.71
C PRO A 98 13.21 2.14 6.76
N SER A 99 12.46 3.21 6.97
CA SER A 99 12.80 4.30 7.89
C SER A 99 12.91 3.88 9.36
N GLY A 100 12.25 2.81 9.75
CA GLY A 100 12.38 2.27 11.10
C GLY A 100 13.77 1.74 11.46
N TYR A 101 14.65 1.62 10.47
CA TYR A 101 16.04 1.22 10.64
C TYR A 101 17.01 2.40 10.72
N ILE A 102 16.54 3.63 10.61
CA ILE A 102 17.36 4.84 10.73
C ILE A 102 17.28 5.33 12.17
N PRO A 103 18.37 5.32 12.92
CA PRO A 103 18.42 5.88 14.27
C PRO A 103 18.37 7.43 14.21
N GLY A 104 17.76 8.04 15.21
CA GLY A 104 17.82 9.49 15.40
C GLY A 104 16.57 10.27 15.04
N PRO A 105 16.70 11.59 14.81
CA PRO A 105 15.56 12.52 14.72
C PRO A 105 14.80 12.43 13.38
N PHE A 106 15.27 11.66 12.42
CA PHE A 106 14.68 11.58 11.08
C PHE A 106 13.59 10.52 11.03
N LYS A 107 12.37 10.93 11.33
CA LYS A 107 11.21 10.04 11.33
C LYS A 107 10.52 10.11 9.95
N PHE A 108 10.87 9.21 9.04
CA PHE A 108 10.22 9.15 7.71
C PHE A 108 8.69 8.93 7.79
N VAL A 109 8.20 8.37 8.88
CA VAL A 109 6.76 8.25 9.10
C VAL A 109 6.07 9.63 9.13
N GLU A 110 6.80 10.70 9.40
CA GLU A 110 6.29 12.08 9.34
C GLU A 110 5.92 12.52 7.90
N LEU A 111 6.34 11.78 6.86
CA LEU A 111 5.81 11.98 5.50
C LEU A 111 4.30 11.83 5.43
N LEU A 112 3.73 11.01 6.30
CA LEU A 112 2.29 10.76 6.35
C LEU A 112 1.52 11.93 6.99
N ASP A 113 2.17 12.83 7.71
CA ASP A 113 1.53 13.96 8.39
C ASP A 113 0.80 14.88 7.40
N ARG A 114 1.28 14.96 6.16
CA ARG A 114 0.66 15.75 5.10
C ARG A 114 -0.74 15.26 4.76
N PHE A 115 -0.95 13.95 4.76
CA PHE A 115 -2.26 13.36 4.52
C PHE A 115 -3.20 13.64 5.68
N TYR A 116 -2.71 13.57 6.92
CA TYR A 116 -3.53 13.91 8.10
C TYR A 116 -3.85 15.40 8.17
N ALA A 117 -2.91 16.27 7.79
CA ALA A 117 -3.13 17.71 7.71
C ALA A 117 -4.16 18.10 6.65
N ALA A 118 -4.22 17.34 5.55
CA ALA A 118 -5.16 17.56 4.44
C ALA A 118 -6.54 16.88 4.63
N GLN A 119 -6.80 16.27 5.80
CA GLN A 119 -8.06 15.59 6.05
C GLN A 119 -9.24 16.57 6.08
N GLU A 120 -10.31 16.26 5.35
CA GLU A 120 -11.54 17.03 5.34
C GLU A 120 -12.42 16.75 6.58
N ASP A 121 -13.38 17.63 6.87
CA ASP A 121 -14.33 17.48 7.98
C ASP A 121 -15.16 16.20 7.90
N SER A 122 -15.35 15.67 6.71
CA SER A 122 -16.01 14.38 6.45
C SER A 122 -15.19 13.16 6.89
N GLY A 123 -13.91 13.33 7.20
CA GLY A 123 -12.93 12.26 7.44
C GLY A 123 -12.16 11.87 6.19
N PHE A 124 -12.52 12.36 5.00
CA PHE A 124 -11.83 12.04 3.75
C PHE A 124 -10.37 12.50 3.76
N ILE A 125 -9.49 11.64 3.23
CA ILE A 125 -8.10 11.96 2.91
C ILE A 125 -7.87 11.64 1.43
N CYS A 126 -7.41 12.64 0.68
CA CYS A 126 -7.15 12.48 -0.74
C CYS A 126 -5.94 11.57 -1.00
N ARG A 127 -6.00 10.78 -2.08
CA ARG A 127 -4.94 9.88 -2.51
C ARG A 127 -3.59 10.57 -2.71
N ASP A 128 -3.61 11.74 -3.31
CA ASP A 128 -2.43 12.52 -3.64
C ASP A 128 -2.56 13.90 -3.01
N VAL A 129 -1.50 14.36 -2.35
CA VAL A 129 -1.42 15.72 -1.82
C VAL A 129 -0.31 16.47 -2.54
N ILE A 130 -0.57 17.74 -2.86
CA ILE A 130 0.41 18.59 -3.52
C ILE A 130 1.34 19.19 -2.46
N SER A 131 2.64 19.23 -2.74
CA SER A 131 3.64 19.71 -1.80
C SER A 131 3.62 21.23 -1.58
N GLN A 132 2.95 21.98 -2.45
CA GLN A 132 2.75 23.44 -2.30
C GLN A 132 1.32 23.75 -1.83
N ALA A 133 1.24 24.64 -0.86
CA ALA A 133 0.06 25.10 -0.17
C ALA A 133 -1.25 25.03 -0.99
N GLY A 134 -2.15 24.14 -0.64
CA GLY A 134 -3.59 24.34 -0.77
C GLY A 134 -4.29 23.86 -2.03
N GLU A 135 -3.63 23.32 -3.05
CA GLU A 135 -4.35 22.72 -4.16
C GLU A 135 -4.53 21.21 -3.91
N LEU A 136 -5.75 20.85 -3.58
CA LEU A 136 -6.14 19.49 -3.29
C LEU A 136 -6.47 18.73 -4.56
N CYS A 137 -6.20 17.46 -4.51
CA CYS A 137 -6.55 16.40 -5.45
C CYS A 137 -8.06 16.29 -5.73
N PRO A 138 -8.47 15.33 -6.59
CA PRO A 138 -9.88 15.11 -6.95
C PRO A 138 -10.84 15.14 -5.77
N GLN A 139 -12.05 15.61 -6.03
CA GLN A 139 -13.13 15.70 -5.03
C GLN A 139 -13.48 14.31 -4.43
N PRO A 140 -14.02 14.24 -3.21
CA PRO A 140 -14.32 12.98 -2.51
C PRO A 140 -15.14 11.96 -3.30
N PHE A 141 -16.00 12.39 -4.18
CA PHE A 141 -16.87 11.53 -5.01
C PHE A 141 -16.26 11.13 -6.35
N ASP A 142 -15.08 11.61 -6.71
CA ASP A 142 -14.32 11.05 -7.85
C ASP A 142 -13.88 9.62 -7.48
N PRO A 143 -14.18 8.62 -8.32
CA PRO A 143 -13.77 7.24 -8.07
C PRO A 143 -12.26 7.05 -7.90
N ASN A 144 -11.47 8.00 -8.38
CA ASN A 144 -10.00 7.96 -8.32
C ASN A 144 -9.40 8.75 -7.16
N SER A 145 -10.22 9.32 -6.30
CA SER A 145 -9.78 10.24 -5.25
C SER A 145 -9.16 9.55 -4.02
N THR A 146 -9.39 8.25 -3.84
CA THR A 146 -8.76 7.47 -2.76
C THR A 146 -7.57 6.69 -3.28
N GLY A 147 -6.56 6.49 -2.42
CA GLY A 147 -5.43 5.57 -2.67
C GLY A 147 -5.61 4.24 -1.96
N PRO A 148 -4.63 3.32 -2.11
CA PRO A 148 -4.52 2.18 -1.25
C PRO A 148 -4.46 2.64 0.22
N ASN A 149 -5.44 2.24 1.04
CA ASN A 149 -5.49 2.68 2.44
C ASN A 149 -4.48 1.88 3.29
N LEU A 150 -3.23 2.28 3.23
CA LEU A 150 -2.10 1.65 3.92
C LEU A 150 -1.55 2.48 5.09
N LEU A 151 -2.20 3.59 5.43
CA LEU A 151 -1.73 4.52 6.46
C LEU A 151 -1.61 3.85 7.83
N ALA A 152 -2.66 3.16 8.28
CA ALA A 152 -2.64 2.47 9.58
C ALA A 152 -1.59 1.33 9.61
N TRP A 153 -1.41 0.62 8.49
CA TRP A 153 -0.38 -0.40 8.38
C TRP A 153 1.04 0.18 8.52
N SER A 154 1.33 1.30 7.87
CA SER A 154 2.62 1.99 7.98
C SER A 154 2.88 2.52 9.38
N GLU A 155 1.91 3.18 10.00
CA GLU A 155 2.01 3.68 11.37
C GLU A 155 2.21 2.56 12.40
N TRP A 156 1.47 1.46 12.26
CA TRP A 156 1.66 0.30 13.13
C TRP A 156 3.04 -0.32 12.97
N ARG A 157 3.56 -0.39 11.74
CA ARG A 157 4.92 -0.88 11.50
C ARG A 157 5.97 0.04 12.13
N ALA A 158 5.82 1.34 11.99
CA ALA A 158 6.70 2.31 12.64
C ALA A 158 6.65 2.15 14.17
N PHE A 159 5.47 2.03 14.74
CA PHE A 159 5.30 1.76 16.18
C PHE A 159 6.03 0.48 16.63
N ARG A 160 5.89 -0.62 15.87
CA ARG A 160 6.56 -1.90 16.18
C ARG A 160 8.08 -1.80 16.24
N LEU A 161 8.69 -0.83 15.58
CA LEU A 161 10.13 -0.60 15.56
C LEU A 161 10.56 0.44 16.60
N THR A 162 9.73 1.44 16.86
CA THR A 162 10.11 2.59 17.70
C THR A 162 9.51 2.57 19.11
N GLY A 163 8.38 1.87 19.30
CA GLY A 163 7.60 1.92 20.54
C GLY A 163 6.90 3.27 20.79
N ASP A 164 6.82 4.15 19.81
CA ASP A 164 6.28 5.52 19.95
C ASP A 164 4.74 5.50 20.09
N LYS A 165 4.26 5.23 21.29
CA LYS A 165 2.82 5.24 21.63
C LYS A 165 2.20 6.64 21.48
N GLN A 166 2.99 7.71 21.67
CA GLN A 166 2.49 9.08 21.51
C GLN A 166 2.14 9.37 20.04
N ARG A 167 2.95 8.87 19.11
CA ARG A 167 2.65 8.94 17.68
C ARG A 167 1.36 8.21 17.35
N VAL A 168 1.20 6.98 17.85
CA VAL A 168 -0.05 6.20 17.64
C VAL A 168 -1.27 6.97 18.15
N ALA A 169 -1.20 7.53 19.35
CA ALA A 169 -2.29 8.33 19.91
C ALA A 169 -2.63 9.57 19.07
N ALA A 170 -1.60 10.23 18.51
CA ALA A 170 -1.79 11.42 17.70
C ALA A 170 -2.45 11.14 16.33
N VAL A 171 -2.09 10.02 15.67
CA VAL A 171 -2.60 9.70 14.33
C VAL A 171 -3.91 8.91 14.34
N PHE A 172 -4.21 8.20 15.43
CA PHE A 172 -5.35 7.29 15.51
C PHE A 172 -6.70 7.95 15.19
N PRO A 173 -7.04 9.17 15.68
CA PRO A 173 -8.29 9.83 15.31
C PRO A 173 -8.43 10.06 13.80
N ALA A 174 -7.37 10.51 13.14
CA ALA A 174 -7.37 10.76 11.70
C ALA A 174 -7.56 9.45 10.91
N LEU A 175 -6.88 8.38 11.33
CA LEU A 175 -6.98 7.06 10.70
C LEU A 175 -8.37 6.45 10.82
N MET A 176 -8.98 6.52 12.02
CA MET A 176 -10.34 6.04 12.25
C MET A 176 -11.36 6.84 11.44
N ALA A 177 -11.24 8.16 11.43
CA ALA A 177 -12.12 9.03 10.63
C ALA A 177 -12.05 8.67 9.13
N TYR A 178 -10.84 8.49 8.60
CA TYR A 178 -10.67 8.10 7.20
C TYR A 178 -11.18 6.69 6.90
N HIS A 179 -10.96 5.75 7.82
CA HIS A 179 -11.52 4.40 7.70
C HIS A 179 -13.06 4.41 7.61
N ARG A 180 -13.72 5.14 8.52
CA ARG A 180 -15.19 5.29 8.51
C ARG A 180 -15.67 5.94 7.22
N TRP A 181 -14.93 6.96 6.72
CA TRP A 181 -15.25 7.55 5.44
C TRP A 181 -15.15 6.54 4.29
N CYS A 182 -14.09 5.74 4.23
CA CYS A 182 -13.92 4.69 3.21
C CYS A 182 -15.05 3.64 3.29
N ARG A 183 -15.38 3.18 4.49
CA ARG A 183 -16.48 2.24 4.71
C ARG A 183 -17.81 2.79 4.18
N ASN A 184 -18.11 4.05 4.41
CA ASN A 184 -19.36 4.67 4.01
C ASN A 184 -19.42 5.02 2.50
N ASN A 185 -18.28 5.28 1.86
CA ASN A 185 -18.21 5.82 0.51
C ASN A 185 -17.54 4.91 -0.52
N ARG A 186 -16.90 3.84 -0.10
CA ARG A 186 -16.14 2.92 -0.97
C ARG A 186 -16.58 1.46 -0.84
N THR A 187 -17.77 1.21 -0.30
CA THR A 187 -18.35 -0.13 -0.22
C THR A 187 -19.64 -0.26 -1.04
N TRP A 188 -19.93 -1.47 -1.46
CA TRP A 188 -21.24 -1.88 -1.97
C TRP A 188 -22.15 -2.25 -0.81
N ARG A 189 -23.45 -2.45 -1.12
CA ARG A 189 -24.45 -2.84 -0.10
C ARG A 189 -24.13 -4.14 0.62
N ASN A 190 -23.37 -5.03 0.00
CA ASN A 190 -22.91 -6.28 0.59
C ASN A 190 -21.65 -6.14 1.45
N GLY A 191 -21.10 -4.93 1.58
CA GLY A 191 -19.91 -4.65 2.38
C GLY A 191 -18.57 -4.81 1.66
N LEU A 192 -18.55 -5.32 0.42
CA LEU A 192 -17.32 -5.42 -0.35
C LEU A 192 -16.85 -4.04 -0.83
N TYR A 193 -15.55 -3.83 -0.77
CA TYR A 193 -14.92 -2.56 -1.17
C TYR A 193 -14.67 -2.51 -2.68
N TRP A 194 -14.68 -1.29 -3.19
CA TRP A 194 -14.35 -1.00 -4.57
C TRP A 194 -13.27 0.07 -4.69
N THR A 195 -12.54 0.01 -5.78
CA THR A 195 -11.56 1.00 -6.21
C THR A 195 -11.60 1.14 -7.73
N THR A 196 -10.59 1.75 -8.32
CA THR A 196 -10.31 1.72 -9.76
C THR A 196 -8.88 1.22 -9.96
N ALA A 197 -8.48 0.82 -11.15
CA ALA A 197 -7.09 0.42 -11.39
C ALA A 197 -6.13 1.60 -11.12
N TYR A 198 -6.53 2.81 -11.45
CA TYR A 198 -5.75 4.03 -11.20
C TYR A 198 -5.63 4.32 -9.70
N ALA A 199 -6.73 4.32 -8.96
CA ALA A 199 -6.76 4.60 -7.54
C ALA A 199 -6.06 3.50 -6.72
N GLY A 200 -6.24 2.23 -7.09
CA GLY A 200 -5.59 1.08 -6.46
C GLY A 200 -4.10 0.93 -6.77
N GLY A 201 -3.54 1.77 -7.66
CA GLY A 201 -2.11 1.79 -7.98
C GLY A 201 -1.68 0.82 -9.09
N LEU A 202 -2.54 -0.07 -9.58
CA LEU A 202 -2.26 -0.99 -10.69
C LEU A 202 -2.83 -0.44 -12.01
N VAL A 203 -2.41 0.77 -12.36
CA VAL A 203 -3.05 1.74 -13.25
C VAL A 203 -3.53 1.23 -14.61
N ASN A 204 -2.75 0.39 -15.29
CA ASN A 204 -3.10 -0.12 -16.62
C ASN A 204 -3.42 -1.63 -16.64
N GLN A 205 -3.65 -2.23 -15.48
CA GLN A 205 -4.00 -3.63 -15.40
C GLN A 205 -5.48 -3.83 -15.76
N PRO A 206 -5.81 -4.61 -16.81
CA PRO A 206 -7.18 -4.71 -17.32
C PRO A 206 -8.01 -5.79 -16.61
N ARG A 207 -7.86 -5.95 -15.30
CA ARG A 207 -8.55 -6.97 -14.51
C ARG A 207 -10.06 -6.73 -14.37
N VAL A 208 -10.50 -5.49 -14.54
CA VAL A 208 -11.91 -5.13 -14.65
C VAL A 208 -12.12 -4.41 -15.99
N PRO A 209 -13.01 -4.88 -16.87
CA PRO A 209 -13.27 -4.24 -18.16
C PRO A 209 -13.64 -2.76 -17.99
N GLY A 210 -12.88 -1.87 -18.64
CA GLY A 210 -13.09 -0.41 -18.52
C GLY A 210 -12.85 0.17 -17.11
N GLY A 211 -12.20 -0.59 -16.22
CA GLY A 211 -12.00 -0.26 -14.81
C GLY A 211 -10.84 0.68 -14.51
N ARG A 212 -10.19 1.28 -15.53
CA ARG A 212 -9.00 2.11 -15.30
C ARG A 212 -9.31 3.32 -14.40
N TYR A 213 -10.37 4.05 -14.70
CA TYR A 213 -10.76 5.27 -14.00
C TYR A 213 -12.17 5.20 -13.38
N HIS A 214 -12.82 4.03 -13.46
CA HIS A 214 -14.16 3.82 -12.93
C HIS A 214 -14.27 2.43 -12.31
N HIS A 215 -14.94 2.30 -11.18
CA HIS A 215 -15.10 1.02 -10.45
C HIS A 215 -15.92 -0.03 -11.21
N ARG A 216 -16.72 0.34 -12.22
CA ARG A 216 -17.56 -0.53 -13.04
C ARG A 216 -18.52 -1.42 -12.25
N HIS A 217 -18.88 -1.01 -11.04
CA HIS A 217 -19.71 -1.74 -10.09
C HIS A 217 -19.09 -3.08 -9.63
N TRP A 218 -17.78 -3.28 -9.85
CA TRP A 218 -17.04 -4.44 -9.38
C TRP A 218 -16.56 -4.25 -7.94
N ALA A 219 -16.47 -5.36 -7.20
CA ALA A 219 -15.69 -5.43 -5.98
C ALA A 219 -14.24 -5.81 -6.31
N TRP A 220 -13.30 -5.13 -5.67
CA TRP A 220 -11.88 -5.24 -6.00
C TRP A 220 -11.15 -5.92 -4.85
N ILE A 221 -10.44 -7.03 -5.16
CA ILE A 221 -9.85 -7.89 -4.13
C ILE A 221 -8.78 -7.18 -3.30
N ASP A 222 -7.96 -6.33 -3.90
CA ASP A 222 -6.98 -5.52 -3.18
C ASP A 222 -7.63 -4.52 -2.23
N ALA A 223 -8.68 -3.81 -2.68
CA ALA A 223 -9.41 -2.88 -1.84
C ALA A 223 -10.05 -3.58 -0.64
N CYS A 224 -10.64 -4.77 -0.86
CA CYS A 224 -11.22 -5.59 0.20
C CYS A 224 -10.16 -6.10 1.18
N ALA A 225 -9.05 -6.64 0.70
CA ALA A 225 -7.97 -7.17 1.53
C ALA A 225 -7.25 -6.06 2.32
N GLN A 226 -7.03 -4.90 1.70
CA GLN A 226 -6.46 -3.73 2.37
C GLN A 226 -7.40 -3.19 3.45
N ALA A 227 -8.72 -3.25 3.24
CA ALA A 227 -9.68 -2.85 4.28
C ALA A 227 -9.64 -3.82 5.49
N VAL A 228 -9.55 -5.13 5.25
CA VAL A 228 -9.34 -6.13 6.33
C VAL A 228 -8.05 -5.85 7.09
N LEU A 229 -6.94 -5.62 6.38
CA LEU A 229 -5.65 -5.26 6.99
C LEU A 229 -5.75 -3.97 7.80
N ASN A 230 -6.43 -2.96 7.28
CA ASN A 230 -6.63 -1.67 7.94
C ASN A 230 -7.42 -1.84 9.23
N CYS A 231 -8.52 -2.62 9.22
CA CYS A 231 -9.29 -2.96 10.42
C CYS A 231 -8.40 -3.62 11.49
N THR A 232 -7.57 -4.59 11.10
CA THR A 232 -6.65 -5.27 12.03
C THR A 232 -5.64 -4.29 12.64
N MET A 233 -5.09 -3.36 11.86
CA MET A 233 -4.14 -2.38 12.40
C MET A 233 -4.83 -1.40 13.33
N LEU A 234 -6.02 -0.92 12.99
CA LEU A 234 -6.82 -0.02 13.82
C LEU A 234 -7.28 -0.69 15.13
N GLU A 235 -7.68 -1.98 15.09
CA GLU A 235 -8.00 -2.75 16.29
C GLU A 235 -6.81 -2.79 17.25
N ARG A 236 -5.62 -3.10 16.74
CA ARG A 236 -4.38 -3.14 17.55
C ARG A 236 -4.05 -1.77 18.17
N MET A 237 -4.24 -0.68 17.40
CA MET A 237 -4.04 0.68 17.90
C MET A 237 -5.08 1.03 18.95
N ALA A 238 -6.36 0.72 18.74
CA ALA A 238 -7.43 0.98 19.67
C ALA A 238 -7.19 0.25 21.00
N LEU A 239 -6.81 -1.04 20.96
CA LEU A 239 -6.45 -1.81 22.15
C LEU A 239 -5.24 -1.22 22.90
N LEU A 240 -4.21 -0.77 22.17
CA LEU A 240 -3.05 -0.10 22.74
C LEU A 240 -3.42 1.21 23.47
N LEU A 241 -4.43 1.92 22.93
CA LEU A 241 -4.90 3.22 23.44
C LEU A 241 -6.05 3.09 24.45
N GLU A 242 -6.47 1.87 24.78
CA GLU A 242 -7.57 1.59 25.70
C GLU A 242 -8.93 2.14 25.19
N GLU A 243 -9.17 2.03 23.87
CA GLU A 243 -10.40 2.43 23.18
C GLU A 243 -11.22 1.18 22.74
N PRO A 244 -11.85 0.44 23.69
CA PRO A 244 -12.44 -0.88 23.41
C PRO A 244 -13.65 -0.82 22.46
N GLU A 245 -14.41 0.27 22.45
CA GLU A 245 -15.55 0.43 21.55
C GLU A 245 -15.09 0.52 20.11
N MET A 246 -14.05 1.31 19.82
CA MET A 246 -13.46 1.42 18.47
C MET A 246 -12.77 0.12 18.06
N ALA A 247 -12.12 -0.59 19.00
CA ALA A 247 -11.58 -1.92 18.73
C ALA A 247 -12.67 -2.90 18.28
N THR A 248 -13.81 -2.92 18.98
CA THR A 248 -14.95 -3.78 18.67
C THR A 248 -15.58 -3.40 17.32
N GLU A 249 -15.70 -2.11 17.00
CA GLU A 249 -16.21 -1.61 15.72
C GLU A 249 -15.44 -2.20 14.55
N VAL A 250 -14.11 -2.02 14.54
CA VAL A 250 -13.28 -2.46 13.42
C VAL A 250 -13.09 -3.98 13.38
N ALA A 251 -13.05 -4.67 14.51
CA ALA A 251 -13.01 -6.12 14.59
C ALA A 251 -14.26 -6.75 13.98
N THR A 252 -15.43 -6.20 14.27
CA THR A 252 -16.71 -6.66 13.72
C THR A 252 -16.72 -6.51 12.19
N GLU A 253 -16.28 -5.37 11.67
CA GLU A 253 -16.18 -5.15 10.22
C GLU A 253 -15.18 -6.11 9.58
N ARG A 254 -13.99 -6.27 10.17
CA ARG A 254 -12.97 -7.22 9.68
C ARG A 254 -13.55 -8.61 9.50
N ASP A 255 -14.22 -9.13 10.53
CA ASP A 255 -14.73 -10.50 10.55
C ASP A 255 -15.86 -10.70 9.53
N GLN A 256 -16.76 -9.71 9.39
CA GLN A 256 -17.80 -9.71 8.38
C GLN A 256 -17.21 -9.65 6.96
N LEU A 257 -16.28 -8.74 6.71
CA LEU A 257 -15.66 -8.56 5.41
C LEU A 257 -14.84 -9.80 5.03
N SER A 258 -14.07 -10.37 5.96
CA SER A 258 -13.30 -11.61 5.75
C SER A 258 -14.20 -12.77 5.32
N ARG A 259 -15.35 -12.91 5.97
CA ARG A 259 -16.33 -13.95 5.61
C ARG A 259 -16.86 -13.72 4.20
N ILE A 260 -17.29 -12.50 3.85
CA ILE A 260 -17.85 -12.18 2.53
C ILE A 260 -16.81 -12.37 1.43
N ILE A 261 -15.54 -11.96 1.63
CA ILE A 261 -14.44 -12.21 0.69
C ILE A 261 -14.31 -13.71 0.41
N ASN A 262 -14.32 -14.53 1.46
CA ASN A 262 -14.19 -15.98 1.30
C ASN A 262 -15.40 -16.63 0.63
N GLU A 263 -16.60 -16.13 0.86
CA GLU A 263 -17.82 -16.64 0.24
C GLU A 263 -17.95 -16.26 -1.24
N THR A 264 -17.42 -15.08 -1.64
CA THR A 264 -17.75 -14.50 -2.95
C THR A 264 -16.57 -14.32 -3.88
N MET A 265 -15.36 -14.04 -3.38
CA MET A 265 -14.19 -13.67 -4.19
C MET A 265 -13.17 -14.81 -4.38
N TRP A 266 -13.41 -15.97 -3.79
CA TRP A 266 -12.60 -17.17 -3.98
C TRP A 266 -13.11 -18.00 -5.16
N ASN A 267 -12.28 -18.13 -6.19
CA ASN A 267 -12.55 -19.00 -7.33
C ASN A 267 -12.01 -20.42 -7.02
N ASN A 268 -12.90 -21.37 -6.76
CA ASN A 268 -12.54 -22.74 -6.42
C ASN A 268 -11.84 -23.49 -7.56
N GLU A 269 -12.19 -23.19 -8.82
CA GLU A 269 -11.59 -23.86 -9.99
C GLU A 269 -10.14 -23.46 -10.17
N LEU A 270 -9.84 -22.18 -9.93
CA LEU A 270 -8.48 -21.66 -10.06
C LEU A 270 -7.66 -21.76 -8.77
N GLY A 271 -8.30 -21.94 -7.61
CA GLY A 271 -7.61 -21.84 -6.32
C GLY A 271 -7.04 -20.46 -6.08
N PHE A 272 -7.79 -19.40 -6.43
CA PHE A 272 -7.29 -18.04 -6.44
C PHE A 272 -8.37 -17.01 -6.07
N TYR A 273 -7.98 -15.91 -5.39
CA TYR A 273 -8.87 -14.78 -5.14
C TYR A 273 -8.90 -13.83 -6.33
N GLN A 274 -10.09 -13.39 -6.73
CA GLN A 274 -10.28 -12.52 -7.90
C GLN A 274 -11.27 -11.39 -7.61
N ASP A 275 -11.19 -10.34 -8.42
CA ASP A 275 -12.23 -9.30 -8.47
C ASP A 275 -13.54 -9.92 -8.95
N ILE A 276 -14.67 -9.41 -8.46
CA ILE A 276 -16.00 -9.94 -8.79
C ILE A 276 -16.93 -8.85 -9.29
N GLY A 277 -17.62 -9.15 -10.37
CA GLY A 277 -18.64 -8.31 -10.98
C GLY A 277 -19.97 -8.31 -10.21
N PRO A 278 -20.87 -7.38 -10.52
CA PRO A 278 -22.17 -7.26 -9.86
C PRO A 278 -23.08 -8.46 -10.08
N ASP A 279 -22.82 -9.25 -11.10
CA ASP A 279 -23.51 -10.48 -11.47
C ASP A 279 -22.87 -11.74 -10.91
N GLY A 280 -21.80 -11.61 -10.12
CA GLY A 280 -21.02 -12.73 -9.59
C GLY A 280 -19.93 -13.25 -10.52
N THR A 281 -19.69 -12.62 -11.67
CA THR A 281 -18.66 -13.02 -12.63
C THR A 281 -17.27 -12.69 -12.07
N PHE A 282 -16.34 -13.65 -12.08
CA PHE A 282 -14.95 -13.42 -11.73
C PHE A 282 -14.19 -12.67 -12.85
N SER A 283 -13.20 -11.86 -12.46
CA SER A 283 -12.22 -11.35 -13.41
C SER A 283 -11.54 -12.50 -14.14
N SER A 284 -11.28 -12.32 -15.43
CA SER A 284 -10.53 -13.33 -16.21
C SER A 284 -9.04 -13.37 -15.88
N LEU A 285 -8.55 -12.44 -15.06
CA LEU A 285 -7.12 -12.25 -14.79
C LEU A 285 -6.77 -12.64 -13.36
N ARG A 286 -5.59 -13.26 -13.20
CA ARG A 286 -4.93 -13.45 -11.91
C ARG A 286 -3.91 -12.33 -11.70
N SER A 287 -4.18 -11.49 -10.72
CA SER A 287 -3.38 -10.32 -10.40
C SER A 287 -2.62 -10.52 -9.10
N ILE A 288 -1.40 -9.94 -9.02
CA ILE A 288 -0.64 -9.83 -7.77
C ILE A 288 -1.44 -9.13 -6.65
N ALA A 289 -2.44 -8.35 -7.02
CA ALA A 289 -3.37 -7.69 -6.10
C ALA A 289 -4.04 -8.65 -5.10
N ALA A 290 -4.28 -9.90 -5.50
CA ALA A 290 -4.87 -10.90 -4.62
C ALA A 290 -3.99 -11.22 -3.40
N TYR A 291 -2.68 -11.09 -3.50
CA TYR A 291 -1.77 -11.43 -2.41
C TYR A 291 -1.77 -10.44 -1.25
N TRP A 292 -2.48 -9.32 -1.34
CA TRP A 292 -2.80 -8.50 -0.17
C TRP A 292 -3.52 -9.29 0.91
N THR A 293 -4.27 -10.34 0.55
CA THR A 293 -4.95 -11.24 1.49
C THR A 293 -4.00 -11.99 2.42
N LEU A 294 -2.75 -12.21 2.01
CA LEU A 294 -1.74 -12.90 2.84
C LEU A 294 -1.26 -12.07 4.05
N LEU A 295 -1.46 -10.75 4.05
CA LEU A 295 -1.00 -9.90 5.14
C LEU A 295 -1.85 -10.00 6.41
N GLU A 296 -3.01 -10.63 6.31
CA GLU A 296 -3.87 -10.93 7.46
C GLU A 296 -3.96 -12.45 7.67
N ALA A 297 -3.39 -12.92 8.79
CA ALA A 297 -3.22 -14.34 9.08
C ALA A 297 -4.53 -15.13 9.11
N THR A 298 -5.63 -14.48 9.46
CA THR A 298 -6.94 -15.12 9.65
C THR A 298 -7.85 -15.02 8.42
N LEU A 299 -7.44 -14.23 7.41
CA LEU A 299 -8.29 -14.00 6.23
C LEU A 299 -8.43 -15.25 5.36
N ILE A 300 -7.34 -15.97 5.12
CA ILE A 300 -7.34 -17.13 4.23
C ILE A 300 -7.57 -18.41 5.02
N PRO A 301 -8.65 -19.18 4.75
CA PRO A 301 -8.85 -20.51 5.31
C PRO A 301 -7.68 -21.46 5.01
N LYS A 302 -7.34 -22.32 5.96
CA LYS A 302 -6.16 -23.21 5.87
C LYS A 302 -6.17 -24.12 4.63
N ASP A 303 -7.33 -24.59 4.24
CA ASP A 303 -7.53 -25.43 3.06
C ASP A 303 -7.29 -24.67 1.74
N ARG A 304 -7.47 -23.36 1.72
CA ARG A 304 -7.24 -22.49 0.56
C ARG A 304 -5.81 -21.97 0.44
N LEU A 305 -5.07 -21.93 1.53
CA LEU A 305 -3.73 -21.36 1.56
C LEU A 305 -2.77 -22.08 0.61
N SER A 306 -2.75 -23.43 0.63
CA SER A 306 -1.86 -24.22 -0.20
C SER A 306 -2.11 -24.05 -1.71
N PRO A 307 -3.33 -24.20 -2.24
CA PRO A 307 -3.59 -23.93 -3.66
C PRO A 307 -3.30 -22.48 -4.05
N PHE A 308 -3.60 -21.49 -3.20
CA PHE A 308 -3.33 -20.09 -3.47
C PHE A 308 -1.83 -19.78 -3.60
N ILE A 309 -1.00 -20.32 -2.70
CA ILE A 309 0.46 -20.13 -2.72
C ILE A 309 1.11 -20.93 -3.86
N GLN A 310 0.50 -22.00 -4.33
CA GLN A 310 1.04 -22.80 -5.44
C GLN A 310 1.27 -21.95 -6.69
N HIS A 311 0.44 -20.93 -6.95
CA HIS A 311 0.64 -20.01 -8.06
C HIS A 311 1.97 -19.21 -7.99
N LEU A 312 2.54 -19.02 -6.79
CA LEU A 312 3.86 -18.39 -6.60
C LEU A 312 5.02 -19.34 -6.94
N ARG A 313 4.74 -20.62 -7.17
CA ARG A 313 5.71 -21.64 -7.55
C ARG A 313 5.56 -22.10 -8.98
N ASP A 314 4.45 -21.73 -9.61
CA ASP A 314 4.12 -22.11 -10.97
C ASP A 314 4.73 -21.15 -11.98
N THR A 315 5.52 -21.71 -12.92
CA THR A 315 6.23 -20.97 -13.97
C THR A 315 5.31 -20.34 -15.01
N TRP A 316 4.10 -20.86 -15.14
CA TRP A 316 3.05 -20.29 -16.00
C TRP A 316 2.22 -19.22 -15.30
N SER A 317 2.48 -18.98 -14.03
CA SER A 317 1.76 -18.00 -13.24
C SER A 317 2.70 -16.88 -12.75
N PHE A 318 3.12 -16.90 -11.47
CA PHE A 318 3.91 -15.81 -10.89
C PHE A 318 5.39 -16.14 -10.67
N ARG A 319 5.86 -17.31 -11.09
CA ARG A 319 7.27 -17.70 -11.04
C ARG A 319 7.89 -17.67 -12.43
N THR A 320 7.96 -16.53 -13.04
CA THR A 320 8.72 -16.31 -14.27
C THR A 320 10.23 -16.19 -13.98
N GLU A 321 11.05 -15.94 -14.97
CA GLU A 321 12.49 -15.67 -14.79
C GLU A 321 12.72 -14.57 -13.73
N PHE A 322 11.95 -13.48 -13.83
CA PHE A 322 11.85 -12.44 -12.80
C PHE A 322 10.58 -12.68 -12.00
N VAL A 323 10.73 -13.18 -10.78
CA VAL A 323 9.60 -13.62 -9.97
C VAL A 323 8.67 -12.48 -9.57
N LEU A 324 7.40 -12.81 -9.39
CA LEU A 324 6.33 -11.92 -8.99
C LEU A 324 6.02 -10.81 -10.02
N PRO A 325 5.78 -11.18 -11.30
CA PRO A 325 5.18 -10.23 -12.22
C PRO A 325 3.83 -9.77 -11.67
N THR A 326 3.45 -8.55 -12.00
CA THR A 326 2.18 -7.96 -11.51
C THR A 326 0.94 -8.65 -12.05
N LEU A 327 1.06 -9.40 -13.13
CA LEU A 327 0.01 -10.18 -13.75
C LEU A 327 0.53 -11.60 -14.02
N SER A 328 -0.31 -12.60 -13.84
CA SER A 328 0.01 -14.01 -14.12
C SER A 328 0.48 -14.17 -15.58
N ALA A 329 1.55 -14.94 -15.80
CA ALA A 329 2.21 -15.05 -17.11
C ALA A 329 1.36 -15.76 -18.17
N ASP A 330 0.39 -16.56 -17.78
CA ASP A 330 -0.58 -17.22 -18.68
C ASP A 330 -1.75 -16.31 -19.09
N SER A 331 -1.79 -15.07 -18.60
CA SER A 331 -2.81 -14.10 -19.00
C SER A 331 -2.55 -13.57 -20.41
N GLU A 332 -3.59 -13.46 -21.24
CA GLU A 332 -3.52 -12.79 -22.55
C GLU A 332 -3.06 -11.32 -22.46
N ALA A 333 -3.31 -10.68 -21.31
CA ALA A 333 -2.90 -9.31 -21.06
C ALA A 333 -1.44 -9.20 -20.61
N TYR A 334 -0.75 -10.30 -20.33
CA TYR A 334 0.63 -10.32 -19.87
C TYR A 334 1.59 -9.84 -20.98
N ASN A 335 2.50 -8.93 -20.63
CA ASN A 335 3.53 -8.44 -21.54
C ASN A 335 4.91 -8.91 -21.08
N ALA A 336 5.36 -10.03 -21.64
CA ALA A 336 6.64 -10.64 -21.29
C ALA A 336 7.86 -9.78 -21.69
N ARG A 337 7.72 -8.93 -22.73
CA ARG A 337 8.87 -8.20 -23.29
C ARG A 337 9.23 -6.95 -22.50
N THR A 338 8.26 -6.19 -22.04
CA THR A 338 8.49 -4.88 -21.38
C THR A 338 7.79 -4.76 -20.02
N GLY A 339 6.98 -5.73 -19.66
CA GLY A 339 6.12 -5.63 -18.49
C GLY A 339 5.01 -4.59 -18.60
N ASN A 340 5.11 -3.63 -19.53
CA ASN A 340 4.16 -2.55 -19.82
C ASN A 340 3.48 -2.02 -18.54
N GLY A 341 4.27 -1.49 -17.61
CA GLY A 341 3.81 -1.00 -16.32
C GLY A 341 3.28 -2.12 -15.42
N TRP A 342 1.96 -2.29 -15.33
CA TRP A 342 1.31 -3.25 -14.43
C TRP A 342 0.81 -4.53 -15.14
N ARG A 343 1.32 -4.81 -16.35
CA ARG A 343 0.94 -5.97 -17.16
C ARG A 343 2.05 -7.03 -17.23
N GLY A 344 2.88 -7.12 -16.19
CA GLY A 344 3.95 -8.11 -16.11
C GLY A 344 5.25 -7.61 -15.50
N ALA A 345 5.47 -6.30 -15.37
CA ALA A 345 6.65 -5.78 -14.68
C ALA A 345 6.69 -6.22 -13.22
N VAL A 346 7.90 -6.35 -12.67
CA VAL A 346 8.14 -6.66 -11.26
C VAL A 346 8.38 -5.36 -10.50
N TRP A 347 7.68 -5.19 -9.38
CA TRP A 347 7.76 -3.98 -8.57
C TRP A 347 8.18 -4.32 -7.14
N SER A 348 9.25 -3.71 -6.66
CA SER A 348 9.87 -4.02 -5.36
C SER A 348 8.91 -3.93 -4.18
N HIS A 349 8.02 -2.93 -4.15
CA HIS A 349 7.05 -2.79 -3.07
C HIS A 349 5.99 -3.90 -3.06
N LEU A 350 5.57 -4.41 -4.23
CA LEU A 350 4.65 -5.55 -4.30
C LEU A 350 5.35 -6.87 -3.97
N THR A 351 6.60 -7.04 -4.41
CA THR A 351 7.44 -8.17 -4.00
C THR A 351 7.59 -8.20 -2.47
N TYR A 352 7.87 -7.04 -1.87
CA TYR A 352 7.92 -6.91 -0.41
C TYR A 352 6.58 -7.28 0.25
N MET A 353 5.46 -6.81 -0.28
CA MET A 353 4.12 -7.14 0.22
C MET A 353 3.89 -8.65 0.22
N VAL A 354 4.17 -9.35 -0.89
CA VAL A 354 4.02 -10.81 -0.99
C VAL A 354 4.92 -11.54 -0.01
N GLN A 355 6.19 -11.13 0.12
CA GLN A 355 7.13 -11.72 1.09
C GLN A 355 6.64 -11.56 2.53
N ARG A 356 6.14 -10.38 2.87
CA ARG A 356 5.58 -10.13 4.20
C ARG A 356 4.34 -10.99 4.45
N GLY A 357 3.47 -11.14 3.45
CA GLY A 357 2.32 -12.00 3.53
C GLY A 357 2.70 -13.48 3.73
N LEU A 358 3.68 -13.96 2.98
CA LEU A 358 4.21 -15.33 3.15
C LEU A 358 4.79 -15.57 4.54
N ASN A 359 5.47 -14.57 5.13
CA ASN A 359 5.96 -14.66 6.50
C ASN A 359 4.82 -14.70 7.53
N VAL A 360 3.73 -13.97 7.29
CA VAL A 360 2.51 -14.02 8.12
C VAL A 360 1.85 -15.40 8.03
N ALA A 361 1.93 -16.05 6.86
CA ALA A 361 1.39 -17.37 6.60
C ALA A 361 2.37 -18.52 6.91
N ASP A 362 3.47 -18.29 7.62
CA ASP A 362 4.52 -19.25 8.02
C ASP A 362 5.26 -19.92 6.84
N HIS A 363 5.23 -19.32 5.65
CA HIS A 363 5.94 -19.80 4.46
C HIS A 363 7.32 -19.15 4.28
N PHE A 364 8.14 -19.10 5.35
CA PHE A 364 9.44 -18.42 5.42
C PHE A 364 10.42 -18.83 4.31
N SER A 365 10.52 -20.12 4.00
CA SER A 365 11.44 -20.62 2.95
C SER A 365 11.09 -20.08 1.57
N LEU A 366 9.79 -19.98 1.23
CA LEU A 366 9.35 -19.41 -0.04
C LEU A 366 9.59 -17.90 -0.05
N ALA A 367 9.23 -17.20 1.02
CA ALA A 367 9.48 -15.76 1.17
C ALA A 367 10.96 -15.43 0.97
N HIS A 368 11.86 -16.19 1.58
CA HIS A 368 13.31 -16.01 1.45
C HIS A 368 13.79 -16.24 0.00
N LYS A 369 13.35 -17.31 -0.65
CA LYS A 369 13.71 -17.58 -2.07
C LYS A 369 13.27 -16.45 -3.01
N LEU A 370 12.07 -15.91 -2.82
CA LEU A 370 11.57 -14.79 -3.61
C LEU A 370 12.38 -13.51 -3.33
N ALA A 371 12.78 -13.28 -2.06
CA ALA A 371 13.63 -12.15 -1.68
C ALA A 371 14.98 -12.22 -2.39
N LEU A 372 15.67 -13.37 -2.33
CA LEU A 372 16.96 -13.55 -2.98
C LEU A 372 16.88 -13.33 -4.49
N ASN A 373 15.87 -13.91 -5.16
CA ASN A 373 15.68 -13.72 -6.59
C ASN A 373 15.43 -12.24 -6.93
N HIS A 374 14.63 -11.55 -6.12
CA HIS A 374 14.37 -10.13 -6.36
C HIS A 374 15.62 -9.26 -6.23
N VAL A 375 16.40 -9.45 -5.16
CA VAL A 375 17.64 -8.68 -4.95
C VAL A 375 18.66 -8.97 -6.06
N ASP A 376 18.79 -10.23 -6.49
CA ASP A 376 19.65 -10.62 -7.59
C ASP A 376 19.21 -9.96 -8.92
N MET A 377 17.90 -9.96 -9.19
CA MET A 377 17.35 -9.27 -10.37
C MET A 377 17.69 -7.76 -10.36
N VAL A 378 17.42 -7.08 -9.23
CA VAL A 378 17.69 -5.64 -9.09
C VAL A 378 19.18 -5.35 -9.27
N SER A 379 20.04 -6.19 -8.68
CA SER A 379 21.50 -6.07 -8.81
C SER A 379 21.96 -6.21 -10.27
N ARG A 380 21.45 -7.20 -11.00
CA ARG A 380 21.75 -7.38 -12.44
C ARG A 380 21.27 -6.19 -13.29
N VAL A 381 20.08 -5.67 -13.01
CA VAL A 381 19.55 -4.49 -13.71
C VAL A 381 20.43 -3.27 -13.42
N HIS A 382 20.79 -3.04 -12.16
CA HIS A 382 21.68 -1.94 -11.78
C HIS A 382 23.04 -2.06 -12.46
N ALA A 383 23.67 -3.23 -12.46
CA ALA A 383 24.95 -3.48 -13.11
C ALA A 383 24.92 -3.22 -14.64
N SER A 384 23.78 -3.50 -15.28
CA SER A 384 23.63 -3.34 -16.74
C SER A 384 23.21 -1.93 -17.17
N THR A 385 22.54 -1.17 -16.31
CA THR A 385 21.93 0.12 -16.67
C THR A 385 22.50 1.30 -15.90
N GLY A 386 23.18 1.06 -14.79
CA GLY A 386 23.62 2.10 -13.85
C GLY A 386 22.49 2.78 -13.08
N LYS A 387 21.26 2.26 -13.21
CA LYS A 387 20.06 2.84 -12.60
C LYS A 387 19.55 1.96 -11.45
#